data_4e6ac34e38c3b1ce7042193fb6179aaa
#
_entry.id   4e6ac34e38c3b1ce7042193fb6179aaa
#
_cell.length_a   1.000
_cell.length_b   1.000
_cell.length_c   1.000
_cell.angle_alpha   90.00
_cell.angle_beta   90.00
_cell.angle_gamma   90.00
#
_symmetry.space_group_name_H-M   'P 1'
#
loop_
_entity.id
_entity.type
_entity.pdbx_description
1 polymer ?
#
loop_
_entity_poly.entity_id
_entity_poly.type
_entity_poly.pdbx_seq_one_letter_code
_entity_poly.pdbx_strand_id
1 'polypeptide(L)'
;MRAAYNVLVLPFLYDGGNILYCIFKREDLNIWQFIAGGGEEGETPMVAAKRESFEEAGIPKFNNYKELESMCYVSADNFSEKARKYWGNKYVIPIYSYAVQVYSKDIQISSEHIDYHWCDYEQAKHMLHFDLDKTALYELNERIKDARWDFTKSNNDT
;
A
#
# COMPACT_ATOMS: atom_id res chain seq x y z
N MET A 1 15.54 -7.82 11.79
CA MET A 1 16.10 -6.51 11.35
C MET A 1 15.32 -6.02 10.14
N ARG A 2 15.20 -4.73 10.02
CA ARG A 2 14.44 -4.09 8.96
C ARG A 2 15.16 -4.19 7.62
N ALA A 3 14.44 -4.66 6.59
CA ALA A 3 14.99 -4.72 5.24
C ALA A 3 15.02 -3.32 4.58
N ALA A 4 15.84 -3.18 3.54
CA ALA A 4 16.07 -1.91 2.86
C ALA A 4 15.03 -1.65 1.76
N TYR A 5 13.74 -1.74 2.11
CA TYR A 5 12.64 -1.36 1.24
C TYR A 5 11.37 -1.10 2.05
N ASN A 6 10.48 -0.31 1.49
CA ASN A 6 9.13 -0.13 1.99
C ASN A 6 8.13 -0.71 1.00
N VAL A 7 6.92 -0.93 1.47
CA VAL A 7 5.77 -1.32 0.64
C VAL A 7 4.64 -0.32 0.84
N LEU A 8 3.85 -0.16 -0.21
CA LEU A 8 2.62 0.64 -0.23
C LEU A 8 1.51 -0.28 -0.72
N VAL A 9 0.37 -0.31 -0.03
CA VAL A 9 -0.73 -1.20 -0.40
C VAL A 9 -2.02 -0.41 -0.55
N LEU A 10 -2.68 -0.57 -1.71
CA LEU A 10 -3.92 0.11 -2.08
C LEU A 10 -5.09 -0.86 -1.97
N PRO A 11 -5.88 -0.78 -0.88
CA PRO A 11 -7.12 -1.56 -0.80
C PRO A 11 -8.20 -0.93 -1.67
N PHE A 12 -8.93 -1.78 -2.42
CA PHE A 12 -10.05 -1.32 -3.22
C PHE A 12 -11.19 -2.33 -3.18
N LEU A 13 -12.40 -1.87 -3.47
CA LEU A 13 -13.55 -2.75 -3.61
C LEU A 13 -14.49 -2.25 -4.71
N TYR A 14 -15.28 -3.18 -5.24
CA TYR A 14 -16.36 -2.86 -6.16
C TYR A 14 -17.63 -2.60 -5.36
N ASP A 15 -18.25 -1.44 -5.58
CA ASP A 15 -19.49 -1.03 -4.91
C ASP A 15 -20.51 -0.64 -5.98
N GLY A 16 -21.34 -1.59 -6.40
CA GLY A 16 -22.41 -1.35 -7.35
C GLY A 16 -21.96 -0.72 -8.67
N GLY A 17 -20.87 -1.18 -9.25
CA GLY A 17 -20.35 -0.65 -10.49
C GLY A 17 -19.34 0.48 -10.32
N ASN A 18 -19.18 1.00 -9.11
CA ASN A 18 -18.16 1.99 -8.77
C ASN A 18 -16.98 1.30 -8.09
N ILE A 19 -15.82 1.92 -8.17
CA ILE A 19 -14.62 1.49 -7.47
C ILE A 19 -14.38 2.43 -6.31
N LEU A 20 -14.21 1.87 -5.11
CA LEU A 20 -13.83 2.62 -3.92
C LEU A 20 -12.44 2.23 -3.47
N TYR A 21 -11.70 3.20 -2.97
CA TYR A 21 -10.35 3.05 -2.46
C TYR A 21 -10.32 3.42 -0.98
N CYS A 22 -9.58 2.67 -0.17
CA CYS A 22 -9.47 2.98 1.25
C CYS A 22 -8.18 3.74 1.52
N ILE A 23 -8.30 4.92 2.08
CA ILE A 23 -7.17 5.74 2.50
C ILE A 23 -7.18 5.87 4.02
N PHE A 24 -6.01 6.14 4.60
CA PHE A 24 -5.79 6.11 6.04
C PHE A 24 -5.15 7.40 6.50
N LYS A 25 -5.61 7.94 7.64
CA LYS A 25 -5.07 9.16 8.21
C LYS A 25 -4.05 8.80 9.28
N ARG A 26 -2.81 9.26 9.09
CA ARG A 26 -1.73 9.04 10.06
C ARG A 26 -1.90 9.94 11.28
N GLU A 27 -1.66 9.36 12.47
CA GLU A 27 -1.72 10.10 13.71
C GLU A 27 -0.63 11.17 13.80
N ASP A 28 0.61 10.80 13.42
CA ASP A 28 1.79 11.64 13.62
C ASP A 28 1.89 12.84 12.67
N LEU A 29 1.47 12.69 11.41
CA LEU A 29 1.62 13.72 10.38
C LEU A 29 0.30 14.39 9.96
N ASN A 30 -0.82 13.87 10.41
CA ASN A 30 -2.16 14.38 10.07
C ASN A 30 -2.39 14.44 8.55
N ILE A 31 -1.90 13.44 7.82
CA ILE A 31 -2.03 13.33 6.37
C ILE A 31 -2.71 12.02 5.98
N TRP A 32 -3.30 12.00 4.78
CA TRP A 32 -3.92 10.80 4.22
C TRP A 32 -2.94 10.06 3.31
N GLN A 33 -2.89 8.75 3.44
CA GLN A 33 -2.03 7.87 2.65
C GLN A 33 -2.67 6.48 2.52
N PHE A 34 -2.12 5.65 1.63
CA PHE A 34 -2.41 4.22 1.62
C PHE A 34 -1.60 3.50 2.70
N ILE A 35 -1.85 2.21 2.88
CA ILE A 35 -1.10 1.40 3.84
C ILE A 35 0.39 1.44 3.46
N ALA A 36 1.23 1.80 4.41
CA ALA A 36 2.66 1.91 4.19
C ALA A 36 3.43 1.26 5.35
N GLY A 37 4.48 0.53 5.01
CA GLY A 37 5.30 -0.11 6.03
C GLY A 37 6.60 -0.63 5.47
N GLY A 38 7.45 -1.14 6.35
CA GLY A 38 8.77 -1.66 5.99
C GLY A 38 8.79 -3.17 5.91
N GLY A 39 9.67 -3.68 5.05
CA GLY A 39 9.98 -5.10 5.02
C GLY A 39 10.82 -5.51 6.21
N GLU A 40 10.73 -6.77 6.57
CA GLU A 40 11.59 -7.41 7.56
C GLU A 40 12.59 -8.32 6.85
N GLU A 41 13.72 -8.56 7.53
CA GLU A 41 14.75 -9.45 7.01
C GLU A 41 14.17 -10.82 6.63
N GLY A 42 14.47 -11.29 5.43
CA GLY A 42 13.97 -12.56 4.93
C GLY A 42 12.60 -12.50 4.27
N GLU A 43 11.89 -11.38 4.36
CA GLU A 43 10.60 -11.22 3.65
C GLU A 43 10.82 -10.75 2.22
N THR A 44 10.00 -11.27 1.30
CA THR A 44 9.84 -10.64 -0.02
C THR A 44 8.93 -9.42 0.11
N PRO A 45 8.97 -8.47 -0.82
CA PRO A 45 8.03 -7.35 -0.79
C PRO A 45 6.55 -7.75 -0.77
N MET A 46 6.15 -8.79 -1.48
CA MET A 46 4.77 -9.29 -1.46
C MET A 46 4.38 -9.79 -0.07
N VAL A 47 5.27 -10.54 0.60
CA VAL A 47 5.02 -11.04 1.96
C VAL A 47 4.89 -9.86 2.94
N ALA A 48 5.76 -8.87 2.82
CA ALA A 48 5.69 -7.65 3.64
C ALA A 48 4.38 -6.88 3.40
N ALA A 49 3.95 -6.76 2.14
CA ALA A 49 2.70 -6.10 1.79
C ALA A 49 1.49 -6.77 2.47
N LYS A 50 1.46 -8.09 2.45
CA LYS A 50 0.37 -8.87 3.09
C LYS A 50 0.41 -8.72 4.61
N ARG A 51 1.59 -8.76 5.21
CA ARG A 51 1.75 -8.61 6.66
C ARG A 51 1.33 -7.20 7.12
N GLU A 52 1.82 -6.18 6.45
CA GLU A 52 1.49 -4.79 6.78
C GLU A 52 -0.02 -4.53 6.64
N SER A 53 -0.64 -5.05 5.59
CA SER A 53 -2.08 -4.89 5.37
C SER A 53 -2.90 -5.57 6.46
N PHE A 54 -2.45 -6.71 6.95
CA PHE A 54 -3.10 -7.40 8.06
C PHE A 54 -2.91 -6.61 9.36
N GLU A 55 -1.70 -6.16 9.66
CA GLU A 55 -1.40 -5.41 10.88
C GLU A 55 -2.10 -4.05 10.91
N GLU A 56 -2.10 -3.32 9.79
CA GLU A 56 -2.60 -1.95 9.73
C GLU A 56 -4.10 -1.84 9.48
N ALA A 57 -4.70 -2.82 8.83
CA ALA A 57 -6.09 -2.71 8.37
C ALA A 57 -6.92 -3.96 8.58
N GLY A 58 -6.34 -5.04 9.09
CA GLY A 58 -7.06 -6.30 9.28
C GLY A 58 -7.40 -7.03 7.99
N ILE A 59 -6.73 -6.70 6.89
CA ILE A 59 -7.00 -7.33 5.60
C ILE A 59 -6.35 -8.73 5.59
N PRO A 60 -7.15 -9.79 5.28
CA PRO A 60 -6.62 -11.14 5.28
C PRO A 60 -5.48 -11.34 4.27
N LYS A 61 -4.46 -12.08 4.67
CA LYS A 61 -3.30 -12.37 3.81
C LYS A 61 -3.66 -13.22 2.59
N PHE A 62 -4.77 -13.94 2.64
CA PHE A 62 -5.22 -14.77 1.52
C PHE A 62 -5.99 -13.99 0.44
N ASN A 63 -6.28 -12.71 0.66
CA ASN A 63 -6.91 -11.86 -0.36
C ASN A 63 -6.01 -11.74 -1.59
N ASN A 64 -6.59 -11.33 -2.69
CA ASN A 64 -5.89 -11.26 -3.96
C ASN A 64 -5.05 -9.98 -4.06
N TYR A 65 -3.73 -10.14 -3.92
CA TYR A 65 -2.75 -9.05 -4.03
C TYR A 65 -2.13 -9.05 -5.42
N LYS A 66 -1.97 -7.88 -6.00
CA LYS A 66 -1.28 -7.70 -7.29
C LYS A 66 -0.21 -6.63 -7.16
N GLU A 67 0.97 -6.90 -7.73
CA GLU A 67 2.05 -5.91 -7.81
C GLU A 67 1.72 -4.84 -8.84
N LEU A 68 1.91 -3.57 -8.47
CA LEU A 68 1.84 -2.43 -9.38
C LEU A 68 3.24 -2.10 -9.90
N GLU A 69 3.29 -1.38 -11.02
CA GLU A 69 4.58 -0.91 -11.56
C GLU A 69 5.07 0.36 -10.86
N SER A 70 4.16 1.14 -10.28
CA SER A 70 4.50 2.38 -9.60
C SER A 70 5.44 2.12 -8.44
N MET A 71 6.57 2.82 -8.43
CA MET A 71 7.52 2.77 -7.33
C MET A 71 8.29 4.08 -7.25
N CYS A 72 8.91 4.33 -6.11
CA CYS A 72 9.82 5.46 -5.95
C CYS A 72 10.93 5.08 -4.97
N TYR A 73 11.89 5.97 -4.84
CA TYR A 73 12.95 5.86 -3.83
C TYR A 73 12.77 6.95 -2.80
N VAL A 74 13.06 6.63 -1.54
CA VAL A 74 13.04 7.60 -0.45
C VAL A 74 14.43 7.68 0.18
N SER A 75 14.76 8.84 0.73
CA SER A 75 16.05 9.07 1.37
C SER A 75 16.19 8.19 2.61
N ALA A 76 17.35 7.59 2.77
CA ALA A 76 17.65 6.76 3.92
C ALA A 76 17.63 7.55 5.23
N ASP A 77 17.83 8.88 5.19
CA ASP A 77 17.79 9.73 6.39
C ASP A 77 16.40 9.84 7.03
N ASN A 78 15.33 9.37 6.36
CA ASN A 78 14.01 9.27 6.97
C ASN A 78 13.89 8.11 7.97
N PHE A 79 14.94 7.28 8.09
CA PHE A 79 14.91 6.07 8.91
C PHE A 79 15.93 6.17 10.05
N SER A 80 15.82 5.25 11.02
CA SER A 80 16.68 5.26 12.18
C SER A 80 18.15 5.03 11.81
N GLU A 81 19.05 5.56 12.63
CA GLU A 81 20.48 5.32 12.46
C GLU A 81 20.81 3.83 12.49
N LYS A 82 20.13 3.07 13.35
CA LYS A 82 20.30 1.62 13.47
C LYS A 82 19.97 0.93 12.15
N ALA A 83 18.86 1.28 11.51
CA ALA A 83 18.46 0.72 10.22
C ALA A 83 19.48 1.09 9.15
N ARG A 84 19.88 2.35 9.07
CA ARG A 84 20.85 2.81 8.08
C ARG A 84 22.19 2.09 8.20
N LYS A 85 22.65 1.85 9.40
CA LYS A 85 23.89 1.09 9.64
C LYS A 85 23.76 -0.36 9.18
N TYR A 86 22.61 -0.98 9.45
CA TYR A 86 22.35 -2.34 9.02
C TYR A 86 22.33 -2.46 7.48
N TRP A 87 21.80 -1.45 6.79
CA TRP A 87 21.74 -1.43 5.32
C TRP A 87 23.09 -1.12 4.65
N GLY A 88 24.10 -0.76 5.42
CA GLY A 88 25.38 -0.33 4.87
C GLY A 88 25.32 1.11 4.37
N ASN A 89 25.91 1.38 3.20
CA ASN A 89 26.02 2.75 2.68
C ASN A 89 24.92 3.11 1.67
N LYS A 90 23.70 2.68 1.90
CA LYS A 90 22.57 3.04 1.03
C LYS A 90 22.12 4.46 1.32
N TYR A 91 22.00 5.27 0.29
CA TYR A 91 21.46 6.63 0.39
C TYR A 91 19.95 6.68 0.22
N VAL A 92 19.42 5.73 -0.55
CA VAL A 92 17.98 5.65 -0.85
C VAL A 92 17.52 4.19 -0.78
N ILE A 93 16.24 4.00 -0.46
CA ILE A 93 15.61 2.68 -0.51
C ILE A 93 14.33 2.74 -1.34
N PRO A 94 13.96 1.65 -2.03
CA PRO A 94 12.75 1.64 -2.85
C PRO A 94 11.48 1.45 -2.03
N ILE A 95 10.37 1.97 -2.56
CA ILE A 95 9.02 1.66 -2.12
C ILE A 95 8.32 0.92 -3.25
N TYR A 96 7.89 -0.30 -3.02
CA TYR A 96 7.14 -1.11 -3.97
C TYR A 96 5.64 -1.00 -3.66
N SER A 97 4.81 -0.94 -4.69
CA SER A 97 3.37 -0.77 -4.51
C SER A 97 2.58 -2.01 -4.94
N TYR A 98 1.49 -2.24 -4.23
CA TYR A 98 0.59 -3.39 -4.41
C TYR A 98 -0.85 -2.93 -4.32
N ALA A 99 -1.74 -3.65 -4.99
CA ALA A 99 -3.17 -3.49 -4.84
C ALA A 99 -3.75 -4.75 -4.20
N VAL A 100 -4.79 -4.59 -3.39
CA VAL A 100 -5.52 -5.72 -2.81
C VAL A 100 -7.02 -5.48 -2.92
N GLN A 101 -7.74 -6.46 -3.48
CA GLN A 101 -9.19 -6.41 -3.52
C GLN A 101 -9.75 -6.88 -2.18
N VAL A 102 -10.67 -6.10 -1.63
CA VAL A 102 -11.43 -6.47 -0.44
C VAL A 102 -12.92 -6.52 -0.78
N TYR A 103 -13.70 -7.20 0.06
CA TYR A 103 -15.11 -7.48 -0.22
C TYR A 103 -16.03 -6.87 0.82
N SER A 104 -15.48 -6.18 1.79
CA SER A 104 -16.19 -5.51 2.87
C SER A 104 -15.51 -4.18 3.17
N LYS A 105 -16.28 -3.19 3.60
CA LYS A 105 -15.75 -1.90 4.05
C LYS A 105 -15.20 -1.93 5.47
N ASP A 106 -15.29 -3.08 6.14
CA ASP A 106 -14.82 -3.22 7.52
C ASP A 106 -13.29 -3.22 7.57
N ILE A 107 -12.74 -2.22 8.23
CA ILE A 107 -11.29 -2.04 8.42
C ILE A 107 -11.03 -1.96 9.91
N GLN A 108 -9.98 -2.66 10.35
CA GLN A 108 -9.51 -2.58 11.73
C GLN A 108 -8.18 -1.83 11.75
N ILE A 109 -8.24 -0.51 11.94
CA ILE A 109 -7.03 0.33 11.92
C ILE A 109 -6.18 0.06 13.15
N SER A 110 -4.84 0.13 12.96
CA SER A 110 -3.87 0.03 14.03
C SER A 110 -3.74 1.37 14.77
N SER A 111 -2.93 1.38 15.85
CA SER A 111 -2.66 2.60 16.59
C SER A 111 -1.90 3.68 15.81
N GLU A 112 -1.33 3.33 14.66
CA GLU A 112 -0.61 4.28 13.80
C GLU A 112 -1.55 5.20 13.01
N HIS A 113 -2.82 4.82 12.91
CA HIS A 113 -3.83 5.58 12.17
C HIS A 113 -4.95 6.02 13.11
N ILE A 114 -5.51 7.19 12.84
CA ILE A 114 -6.64 7.75 13.61
C ILE A 114 -7.96 7.66 12.85
N ASP A 115 -7.93 7.39 11.55
CA ASP A 115 -9.13 7.32 10.73
C ASP A 115 -8.86 6.57 9.43
N TYR A 116 -9.92 6.09 8.79
CA TYR A 116 -9.87 5.57 7.44
C TYR A 116 -11.11 6.05 6.67
N HIS A 117 -10.99 6.12 5.35
CA HIS A 117 -12.07 6.63 4.51
C HIS A 117 -12.14 5.88 3.19
N TRP A 118 -13.33 5.38 2.86
CA TRP A 118 -13.62 4.81 1.56
C TRP A 118 -14.07 5.92 0.63
N CYS A 119 -13.40 6.08 -0.50
CA CYS A 119 -13.68 7.19 -1.42
C CYS A 119 -13.47 6.77 -2.87
N ASP A 120 -14.09 7.53 -3.78
CA ASP A 120 -13.87 7.32 -5.20
C ASP A 120 -12.49 7.83 -5.63
N TYR A 121 -12.16 7.63 -6.90
CA TYR A 121 -10.86 8.01 -7.46
C TYR A 121 -10.55 9.51 -7.27
N GLU A 122 -11.50 10.37 -7.61
CA GLU A 122 -11.27 11.83 -7.55
C GLU A 122 -11.08 12.31 -6.11
N GLN A 123 -11.85 11.79 -5.17
CA GLN A 123 -11.69 12.11 -3.75
C GLN A 123 -10.35 11.63 -3.24
N ALA A 124 -9.97 10.37 -3.54
CA ALA A 124 -8.70 9.81 -3.10
C ALA A 124 -7.53 10.62 -3.65
N LYS A 125 -7.55 10.93 -4.95
CA LYS A 125 -6.52 11.73 -5.60
C LYS A 125 -6.34 13.09 -4.93
N HIS A 126 -7.44 13.73 -4.54
CA HIS A 126 -7.41 15.04 -3.91
C HIS A 126 -6.89 14.98 -2.47
N MET A 127 -7.27 13.94 -1.72
CA MET A 127 -6.95 13.83 -0.30
C MET A 127 -5.54 13.30 -0.02
N LEU A 128 -5.03 12.40 -0.87
CA LEU A 128 -3.72 11.81 -0.68
C LEU A 128 -2.60 12.84 -0.71
N HIS A 129 -1.63 12.67 0.17
CA HIS A 129 -0.53 13.61 0.33
C HIS A 129 0.67 13.28 -0.58
N PHE A 130 1.08 12.01 -0.64
CA PHE A 130 2.32 11.63 -1.32
C PHE A 130 2.11 11.40 -2.82
N ASP A 131 3.10 11.79 -3.63
CA ASP A 131 3.04 11.62 -5.08
C ASP A 131 2.99 10.16 -5.50
N LEU A 132 3.73 9.28 -4.83
CA LEU A 132 3.70 7.85 -5.13
C LEU A 132 2.29 7.29 -4.96
N ASP A 133 1.59 7.67 -3.88
CA ASP A 133 0.22 7.20 -3.61
C ASP A 133 -0.71 7.60 -4.76
N LYS A 134 -0.59 8.84 -5.24
CA LYS A 134 -1.40 9.34 -6.36
C LYS A 134 -1.07 8.63 -7.67
N THR A 135 0.21 8.37 -7.92
CA THR A 135 0.66 7.66 -9.13
C THR A 135 0.16 6.22 -9.12
N ALA A 136 0.31 5.53 -8.00
CA ALA A 136 -0.17 4.15 -7.85
C ALA A 136 -1.70 4.07 -7.96
N LEU A 137 -2.41 5.05 -7.39
CA LEU A 137 -3.86 5.16 -7.52
C LEU A 137 -4.28 5.28 -8.99
N TYR A 138 -3.61 6.15 -9.74
CA TYR A 138 -3.88 6.30 -11.18
C TYR A 138 -3.66 4.99 -11.92
N GLU A 139 -2.53 4.35 -11.69
CA GLU A 139 -2.20 3.07 -12.34
C GLU A 139 -3.27 2.02 -12.05
N LEU A 140 -3.64 1.85 -10.79
CA LEU A 140 -4.64 0.86 -10.38
C LEU A 140 -6.00 1.16 -11.03
N ASN A 141 -6.43 2.41 -10.97
CA ASN A 141 -7.71 2.81 -11.54
C ASN A 141 -7.78 2.53 -13.04
N GLU A 142 -6.71 2.83 -13.78
CA GLU A 142 -6.65 2.56 -15.21
C GLU A 142 -6.60 1.06 -15.53
N ARG A 143 -5.85 0.28 -14.73
CA ARG A 143 -5.81 -1.18 -14.93
C ARG A 143 -7.17 -1.83 -14.71
N ILE A 144 -7.92 -1.37 -13.71
CA ILE A 144 -9.27 -1.88 -13.45
C ILE A 144 -10.19 -1.52 -14.61
N LYS A 145 -10.15 -0.27 -15.09
CA LYS A 145 -10.99 0.20 -16.21
C LYS A 145 -10.68 -0.54 -17.51
N ASP A 146 -9.41 -0.78 -17.77
CA ASP A 146 -8.97 -1.46 -18.98
C ASP A 146 -9.15 -2.99 -18.92
N ALA A 147 -9.62 -3.50 -17.77
CA ALA A 147 -9.76 -4.93 -17.51
C ALA A 147 -8.45 -5.71 -17.75
N ARG A 148 -7.31 -5.06 -17.58
CA ARG A 148 -5.99 -5.69 -17.76
C ARG A 148 -5.67 -6.70 -16.68
N TRP A 149 -6.25 -6.51 -15.49
CA TRP A 149 -6.06 -7.41 -14.37
C TRP A 149 -7.38 -8.05 -14.00
N ASP A 150 -7.36 -9.37 -13.92
CA ASP A 150 -8.46 -10.14 -13.40
C ASP A 150 -8.15 -10.51 -11.96
N PHE A 151 -8.71 -9.74 -11.02
CA PHE A 151 -8.53 -9.97 -9.59
C PHE A 151 -9.31 -11.19 -9.08
N THR A 152 -10.12 -11.83 -9.93
CA THR A 152 -10.79 -13.09 -9.57
C THR A 152 -9.86 -14.29 -9.67
N LYS A 153 -8.71 -14.15 -10.39
CA LYS A 153 -7.70 -15.21 -10.52
C LYS A 153 -6.66 -15.08 -9.42
N SER A 154 -6.13 -16.21 -8.97
CA SER A 154 -5.03 -16.22 -8.01
C SER A 154 -3.75 -15.69 -8.63
N ASN A 155 -2.79 -15.28 -7.77
CA ASN A 155 -1.48 -14.82 -8.23
C ASN A 155 -0.66 -15.89 -8.96
N ASN A 156 -1.04 -17.17 -8.83
CA ASN A 156 -0.37 -18.29 -9.47
C ASN A 156 -0.85 -18.54 -10.89
N ASP A 157 -1.88 -17.82 -11.34
CA ASP A 157 -2.48 -17.99 -12.68
C ASP A 157 -1.91 -17.01 -13.72
N THR A 158 -0.89 -16.25 -13.34
CA THR A 158 -0.23 -15.29 -14.23
C THR A 158 1.03 -15.85 -14.84
#